data_b015f78c03a6f92256bf511ccea44802
#
_entry.id   b015f78c03a6f92256bf511ccea44802
#
_cell.length_a   1.000
_cell.length_b   1.000
_cell.length_c   1.000
_cell.angle_alpha   90.00
_cell.angle_beta   90.00
_cell.angle_gamma   90.00
#
_symmetry.space_group_name_H-M   'P 1'
#
loop_
_entity.id
_entity.type
_entity.pdbx_description
1 polymer ?
#
loop_
_entity_poly.entity_id
_entity_poly.type
_entity_poly.pdbx_seq_one_letter_code
_entity_poly.pdbx_strand_id
1 'polypeptide(L)'
;MKDQMDGLDIYVAGKATVNFVFDRYMSLKNNLKPTTKSNYLYMYDRFVRDTFGKRNIAEIKYSDVVQFYNYLVEKQELQINTLETVHTLLHPTFQLAVRDDIIRKNPSDGVMAELKKNLGMKTGVRHALTIPQQRAFMEYIATHPIYYHWWPIFTVFLGTGCRIGEVLGLRWEDINYEKRIICVNHNLTYYPVGEDRASENHISTPKTEAGMRTIPMLDAVKDAFEMIWEEQKEKGWTDAEIDGMTGFIFCNRYGNIMNAQSVNLAIKRISSSYNATEEVEARKEHREPVLLPNFSAHNLRHTFCTRLCERETNLKVIQSWSYVKKKYKLNVTNFLYF
;
A
#
# COMPACT_ATOMS: atom_id res chain seq x y z
N MET A 1 -4.01 -49.42 14.39
CA MET A 1 -4.17 -49.35 15.87
C MET A 1 -3.04 -48.63 16.61
N LYS A 2 -1.75 -48.78 16.22
CA LYS A 2 -0.64 -48.07 16.88
C LYS A 2 -0.67 -46.58 16.63
N ASP A 3 -1.19 -46.13 15.51
CA ASP A 3 -1.16 -44.75 15.06
C ASP A 3 -2.29 -43.85 15.61
N GLN A 4 -3.40 -44.50 16.09
CA GLN A 4 -4.40 -43.81 16.91
C GLN A 4 -3.89 -43.47 18.31
N MET A 5 -2.86 -44.17 18.79
CA MET A 5 -2.25 -43.89 20.09
C MET A 5 -1.29 -42.68 20.03
N ASP A 6 -0.78 -42.30 18.84
CA ASP A 6 0.11 -41.17 18.64
C ASP A 6 -0.62 -39.84 18.31
N GLY A 7 -1.96 -39.83 18.23
CA GLY A 7 -2.78 -38.63 17.96
C GLY A 7 -2.68 -38.10 16.53
N LEU A 8 -2.16 -38.92 15.58
CA LEU A 8 -2.08 -38.56 14.17
C LEU A 8 -3.18 -39.22 13.36
N ASP A 9 -3.93 -38.43 12.60
CA ASP A 9 -4.87 -38.95 11.61
C ASP A 9 -4.11 -39.41 10.34
N ILE A 10 -3.63 -40.65 10.33
CA ILE A 10 -2.81 -41.23 9.27
C ILE A 10 -3.54 -41.27 7.93
N TYR A 11 -4.83 -41.44 7.93
CA TYR A 11 -5.62 -41.46 6.69
C TYR A 11 -5.61 -40.06 6.03
N VAL A 12 -5.75 -39.01 6.82
CA VAL A 12 -5.67 -37.62 6.34
C VAL A 12 -4.23 -37.24 6.08
N ALA A 13 -3.29 -37.58 6.96
CA ALA A 13 -1.86 -37.29 6.81
C ALA A 13 -1.26 -37.88 5.53
N GLY A 14 -1.64 -39.13 5.18
CA GLY A 14 -1.13 -39.83 3.98
C GLY A 14 -1.60 -39.25 2.65
N LYS A 15 -2.63 -38.38 2.62
CA LYS A 15 -3.23 -37.82 1.40
C LYS A 15 -3.29 -36.30 1.38
N ALA A 16 -3.11 -35.63 2.52
CA ALA A 16 -3.26 -34.20 2.63
C ALA A 16 -2.09 -33.47 1.95
N THR A 17 -2.41 -32.64 0.95
CA THR A 17 -1.44 -31.72 0.34
C THR A 17 -1.41 -30.41 1.10
N VAL A 18 -0.37 -29.62 0.89
CA VAL A 18 -0.29 -28.24 1.42
C VAL A 18 -1.48 -27.41 0.92
N ASN A 19 -1.90 -27.60 -0.34
CA ASN A 19 -3.09 -26.94 -0.90
C ASN A 19 -4.35 -27.27 -0.10
N PHE A 20 -4.58 -28.55 0.19
CA PHE A 20 -5.75 -28.97 0.96
C PHE A 20 -5.83 -28.29 2.32
N VAL A 21 -4.70 -28.25 3.05
CA VAL A 21 -4.66 -27.61 4.37
C VAL A 21 -4.77 -26.09 4.28
N PHE A 22 -4.17 -25.48 3.24
CA PHE A 22 -4.31 -24.03 3.01
C PHE A 22 -5.77 -23.64 2.71
N ASP A 23 -6.45 -24.38 1.83
CA ASP A 23 -7.84 -24.09 1.50
C ASP A 23 -8.75 -24.24 2.74
N ARG A 24 -8.48 -25.26 3.58
CA ARG A 24 -9.13 -25.40 4.89
C ARG A 24 -8.79 -24.23 5.83
N TYR A 25 -7.52 -23.81 5.91
CA TYR A 25 -7.13 -22.64 6.70
C TYR A 25 -7.87 -21.37 6.24
N MET A 26 -7.98 -21.15 4.94
CA MET A 26 -8.69 -20.01 4.38
C MET A 26 -10.20 -20.05 4.62
N SER A 27 -10.83 -21.25 4.62
CA SER A 27 -12.25 -21.40 4.93
C SER A 27 -12.59 -21.08 6.39
N LEU A 28 -11.64 -21.25 7.31
CA LEU A 28 -11.80 -20.89 8.73
C LEU A 28 -11.62 -19.39 9.00
N LYS A 29 -11.13 -18.63 8.03
CA LYS A 29 -10.85 -17.17 8.14
C LYS A 29 -12.05 -16.31 7.73
N ASN A 30 -13.17 -16.41 8.46
CA ASN A 30 -14.41 -15.68 8.11
C ASN A 30 -14.32 -14.15 8.29
N ASN A 31 -13.37 -13.64 9.08
CA ASN A 31 -13.26 -12.23 9.43
C ASN A 31 -12.19 -11.46 8.63
N LEU A 32 -11.67 -12.03 7.53
CA LEU A 32 -10.73 -11.32 6.68
C LEU A 32 -11.44 -10.26 5.84
N LYS A 33 -10.85 -9.05 5.78
CA LYS A 33 -11.31 -8.04 4.82
C LYS A 33 -11.15 -8.60 3.38
N PRO A 34 -12.09 -8.31 2.46
CA PRO A 34 -12.05 -8.83 1.09
C PRO A 34 -10.70 -8.58 0.38
N THR A 35 -10.13 -7.37 0.53
CA THR A 35 -8.79 -7.04 0.01
C THR A 35 -7.68 -7.92 0.55
N THR A 36 -7.73 -8.28 1.84
CA THR A 36 -6.72 -9.17 2.46
C THR A 36 -6.88 -10.58 1.94
N LYS A 37 -8.13 -11.07 1.84
CA LYS A 37 -8.45 -12.39 1.30
C LYS A 37 -7.98 -12.52 -0.15
N SER A 38 -8.32 -11.53 -0.99
CA SER A 38 -7.91 -11.49 -2.39
C SER A 38 -6.38 -11.52 -2.54
N ASN A 39 -5.65 -10.69 -1.76
CA ASN A 39 -4.19 -10.68 -1.78
C ASN A 39 -3.59 -12.01 -1.31
N TYR A 40 -4.15 -12.65 -0.29
CA TYR A 40 -3.69 -13.94 0.21
C TYR A 40 -3.84 -15.03 -0.85
N LEU A 41 -5.01 -15.11 -1.49
CA LEU A 41 -5.25 -16.07 -2.57
C LEU A 41 -4.31 -15.80 -3.75
N TYR A 42 -4.16 -14.53 -4.18
CA TYR A 42 -3.24 -14.16 -5.25
C TYR A 42 -1.80 -14.60 -4.96
N MET A 43 -1.30 -14.31 -3.76
CA MET A 43 0.07 -14.65 -3.37
C MET A 43 0.29 -16.15 -3.30
N TYR A 44 -0.68 -16.88 -2.74
CA TYR A 44 -0.61 -18.33 -2.63
C TYR A 44 -0.67 -18.99 -4.00
N ASP A 45 -1.63 -18.61 -4.84
CA ASP A 45 -1.82 -19.16 -6.18
C ASP A 45 -0.61 -18.89 -7.08
N ARG A 46 -0.04 -17.70 -6.99
CA ARG A 46 1.10 -17.32 -7.82
C ARG A 46 2.39 -18.05 -7.47
N PHE A 47 2.68 -18.26 -6.19
CA PHE A 47 4.00 -18.71 -5.76
C PHE A 47 4.00 -20.12 -5.15
N VAL A 48 2.87 -20.64 -4.69
CA VAL A 48 2.81 -21.89 -3.92
C VAL A 48 1.96 -22.97 -4.58
N ARG A 49 0.77 -22.64 -5.07
CA ARG A 49 -0.29 -23.58 -5.44
C ARG A 49 0.17 -24.65 -6.44
N ASP A 50 0.84 -24.26 -7.49
CA ASP A 50 1.21 -25.17 -8.59
C ASP A 50 2.51 -25.96 -8.37
N THR A 51 3.29 -25.57 -7.38
CA THR A 51 4.59 -26.18 -7.05
C THR A 51 4.56 -26.83 -5.67
N PHE A 52 4.99 -26.11 -4.65
CA PHE A 52 5.10 -26.57 -3.28
C PHE A 52 3.74 -27.00 -2.68
N GLY A 53 2.67 -26.35 -3.11
CA GLY A 53 1.31 -26.63 -2.67
C GLY A 53 0.79 -28.03 -2.99
N LYS A 54 1.32 -28.68 -4.04
CA LYS A 54 0.93 -30.05 -4.47
C LYS A 54 1.62 -31.15 -3.66
N ARG A 55 2.63 -30.81 -2.86
CA ARG A 55 3.37 -31.77 -2.05
C ARG A 55 2.53 -32.29 -0.89
N ASN A 56 2.76 -33.54 -0.52
CA ASN A 56 2.19 -34.12 0.69
C ASN A 56 2.75 -33.40 1.92
N ILE A 57 1.86 -32.84 2.75
CA ILE A 57 2.25 -32.02 3.89
C ILE A 57 3.01 -32.80 4.96
N ALA A 58 2.71 -34.10 5.12
CA ALA A 58 3.36 -34.97 6.10
C ALA A 58 4.83 -35.29 5.76
N GLU A 59 5.21 -35.14 4.49
CA GLU A 59 6.57 -35.42 4.02
C GLU A 59 7.49 -34.20 4.07
N ILE A 60 6.91 -32.99 4.27
CA ILE A 60 7.66 -31.75 4.24
C ILE A 60 8.48 -31.60 5.52
N LYS A 61 9.79 -31.40 5.33
CA LYS A 61 10.74 -31.13 6.39
C LYS A 61 11.17 -29.65 6.40
N TYR A 62 11.83 -29.26 7.48
CA TYR A 62 12.43 -27.91 7.60
C TYR A 62 13.29 -27.55 6.38
N SER A 63 14.18 -28.47 5.94
CA SER A 63 15.04 -28.27 4.79
C SER A 63 14.27 -28.01 3.48
N ASP A 64 13.11 -28.63 3.29
CA ASP A 64 12.28 -28.41 2.11
C ASP A 64 11.72 -26.98 2.07
N VAL A 65 11.31 -26.46 3.24
CA VAL A 65 10.83 -25.06 3.33
C VAL A 65 11.97 -24.07 3.07
N VAL A 66 13.16 -24.33 3.62
CA VAL A 66 14.36 -23.50 3.36
C VAL A 66 14.70 -23.50 1.88
N GLN A 67 14.75 -24.68 1.23
CA GLN A 67 15.03 -24.80 -0.20
C GLN A 67 13.98 -24.09 -1.06
N PHE A 68 12.72 -24.22 -0.69
CA PHE A 68 11.63 -23.54 -1.40
C PHE A 68 11.75 -22.00 -1.28
N TYR A 69 12.07 -21.48 -0.11
CA TYR A 69 12.26 -20.03 0.07
C TYR A 69 13.48 -19.51 -0.68
N ASN A 70 14.58 -20.25 -0.65
CA ASN A 70 15.77 -19.93 -1.47
C ASN A 70 15.43 -19.93 -2.97
N TYR A 71 14.68 -20.92 -3.45
CA TYR A 71 14.20 -20.94 -4.83
C TYR A 71 13.37 -19.69 -5.18
N LEU A 72 12.45 -19.27 -4.30
CA LEU A 72 11.65 -18.06 -4.53
C LEU A 72 12.53 -16.79 -4.60
N VAL A 73 13.56 -16.69 -3.78
CA VAL A 73 14.49 -15.54 -3.79
C VAL A 73 15.42 -15.58 -5.00
N GLU A 74 16.07 -16.71 -5.27
CA GLU A 74 17.14 -16.81 -6.25
C GLU A 74 16.64 -16.98 -7.69
N LYS A 75 15.56 -17.75 -7.88
CA LYS A 75 15.05 -18.10 -9.22
C LYS A 75 13.82 -17.27 -9.61
N GLN A 76 13.01 -16.84 -8.65
CA GLN A 76 11.83 -16.00 -8.87
C GLN A 76 12.10 -14.52 -8.52
N GLU A 77 13.33 -14.20 -8.10
CA GLU A 77 13.78 -12.85 -7.74
C GLU A 77 12.86 -12.14 -6.72
N LEU A 78 12.24 -12.93 -5.82
CA LEU A 78 11.32 -12.39 -4.84
C LEU A 78 12.04 -11.49 -3.85
N GLN A 79 11.48 -10.31 -3.67
CA GLN A 79 11.90 -9.43 -2.58
C GLN A 79 11.50 -10.04 -1.22
N ILE A 80 12.34 -9.86 -0.21
CA ILE A 80 12.12 -10.41 1.14
C ILE A 80 10.75 -10.07 1.72
N ASN A 81 10.26 -8.84 1.54
CA ASN A 81 8.94 -8.44 2.02
C ASN A 81 7.81 -9.25 1.36
N THR A 82 8.00 -9.65 0.08
CA THR A 82 7.04 -10.50 -0.63
C THR A 82 7.14 -11.95 -0.11
N LEU A 83 8.35 -12.44 0.12
CA LEU A 83 8.55 -13.74 0.75
C LEU A 83 7.97 -13.81 2.16
N GLU A 84 8.08 -12.74 2.96
CA GLU A 84 7.39 -12.65 4.26
C GLU A 84 5.87 -12.80 4.13
N THR A 85 5.29 -12.28 3.07
CA THR A 85 3.85 -12.48 2.80
C THR A 85 3.57 -13.95 2.50
N VAL A 86 4.38 -14.63 1.69
CA VAL A 86 4.26 -16.08 1.44
C VAL A 86 4.39 -16.87 2.75
N HIS A 87 5.38 -16.52 3.59
CA HIS A 87 5.56 -17.15 4.91
C HIS A 87 4.34 -16.93 5.82
N THR A 88 3.74 -15.73 5.80
CA THR A 88 2.51 -15.42 6.55
C THR A 88 1.33 -16.30 6.15
N LEU A 89 1.37 -16.93 4.99
CA LEU A 89 0.37 -17.89 4.52
C LEU A 89 0.77 -19.33 4.87
N LEU A 90 2.01 -19.73 4.61
CA LEU A 90 2.48 -21.10 4.81
C LEU A 90 2.63 -21.45 6.31
N HIS A 91 3.18 -20.56 7.11
CA HIS A 91 3.41 -20.83 8.53
C HIS A 91 2.10 -21.17 9.28
N PRO A 92 1.00 -20.38 9.19
CA PRO A 92 -0.25 -20.76 9.84
C PRO A 92 -0.94 -21.96 9.18
N THR A 93 -0.68 -22.23 7.89
CA THR A 93 -1.17 -23.46 7.22
C THR A 93 -0.54 -24.70 7.87
N PHE A 94 0.79 -24.72 8.04
CA PHE A 94 1.46 -25.80 8.78
C PHE A 94 1.04 -25.85 10.24
N GLN A 95 0.81 -24.69 10.86
CA GLN A 95 0.34 -24.64 12.25
C GLN A 95 -1.07 -25.23 12.40
N LEU A 96 -1.95 -25.07 11.40
CA LEU A 96 -3.22 -25.75 11.37
C LEU A 96 -3.03 -27.27 11.25
N ALA A 97 -2.14 -27.71 10.37
CA ALA A 97 -1.84 -29.15 10.22
C ALA A 97 -1.30 -29.77 11.53
N VAL A 98 -0.54 -29.01 12.33
CA VAL A 98 -0.11 -29.46 13.67
C VAL A 98 -1.30 -29.55 14.63
N ARG A 99 -2.21 -28.56 14.63
CA ARG A 99 -3.39 -28.56 15.50
C ARG A 99 -4.42 -29.63 15.15
N ASP A 100 -4.48 -30.00 13.88
CA ASP A 100 -5.36 -31.04 13.36
C ASP A 100 -4.68 -32.42 13.38
N ASP A 101 -3.54 -32.57 14.10
CA ASP A 101 -2.76 -33.83 14.24
C ASP A 101 -2.36 -34.49 12.92
N ILE A 102 -2.22 -33.69 11.84
CA ILE A 102 -1.73 -34.14 10.52
C ILE A 102 -0.22 -34.26 10.51
N ILE A 103 0.48 -33.32 11.17
CA ILE A 103 1.93 -33.32 11.34
C ILE A 103 2.32 -33.01 12.80
N ARG A 104 3.47 -33.50 13.24
CA ARG A 104 3.91 -33.35 14.64
C ARG A 104 4.51 -31.98 14.95
N LYS A 105 5.15 -31.32 13.96
CA LYS A 105 5.88 -30.06 14.13
C LYS A 105 5.69 -29.21 12.89
N ASN A 106 5.69 -27.91 13.08
CA ASN A 106 5.63 -26.96 11.98
C ASN A 106 7.00 -26.87 11.28
N PRO A 107 7.14 -27.32 10.00
CA PRO A 107 8.42 -27.32 9.32
C PRO A 107 8.91 -25.91 8.93
N SER A 108 8.08 -24.88 9.05
CA SER A 108 8.45 -23.48 8.75
C SER A 108 8.94 -22.67 9.97
N ASP A 109 8.97 -23.31 11.17
CA ASP A 109 9.45 -22.64 12.38
C ASP A 109 10.91 -22.20 12.25
N GLY A 110 11.17 -20.91 12.49
CA GLY A 110 12.51 -20.32 12.48
C GLY A 110 13.09 -20.02 11.08
N VAL A 111 12.52 -20.56 9.99
CA VAL A 111 13.07 -20.43 8.63
C VAL A 111 13.25 -18.98 8.22
N MET A 112 12.25 -18.12 8.42
CA MET A 112 12.35 -16.70 8.05
C MET A 112 13.40 -15.93 8.86
N ALA A 113 13.56 -16.27 10.14
CA ALA A 113 14.56 -15.61 11.00
C ALA A 113 15.96 -15.94 10.53
N GLU A 114 16.22 -17.21 10.20
CA GLU A 114 17.51 -17.67 9.67
C GLU A 114 17.79 -17.07 8.29
N LEU A 115 16.82 -17.06 7.38
CA LEU A 115 16.97 -16.50 6.04
C LEU A 115 17.33 -15.01 6.09
N LYS A 116 16.64 -14.22 6.91
CA LYS A 116 16.96 -12.79 7.10
C LYS A 116 18.36 -12.55 7.63
N LYS A 117 18.80 -13.39 8.56
CA LYS A 117 20.16 -13.31 9.11
C LYS A 117 21.21 -13.60 8.05
N ASN A 118 20.99 -14.64 7.22
CA ASN A 118 21.94 -15.07 6.19
C ASN A 118 22.03 -14.08 5.03
N LEU A 119 20.91 -13.45 4.65
CA LEU A 119 20.88 -12.48 3.54
C LEU A 119 21.35 -11.07 3.94
N GLY A 120 21.61 -10.80 5.22
CA GLY A 120 22.10 -9.50 5.69
C GLY A 120 21.20 -8.32 5.33
N MET A 121 19.93 -8.55 5.03
CA MET A 121 19.06 -7.57 4.40
C MET A 121 18.58 -6.51 5.38
N LYS A 122 18.87 -5.27 5.04
CA LYS A 122 18.26 -4.09 5.67
C LYS A 122 16.87 -3.86 5.06
N THR A 123 15.86 -3.74 5.91
CA THR A 123 14.54 -3.26 5.47
C THR A 123 14.69 -1.91 4.80
N GLY A 124 14.20 -1.79 3.57
CA GLY A 124 14.26 -0.52 2.83
C GLY A 124 13.58 0.60 3.62
N VAL A 125 14.34 1.64 3.94
CA VAL A 125 13.79 2.83 4.61
C VAL A 125 13.11 3.68 3.55
N ARG A 126 11.83 4.01 3.75
CA ARG A 126 11.13 4.96 2.89
C ARG A 126 11.53 6.36 3.30
N HIS A 127 12.05 7.12 2.35
CA HIS A 127 12.48 8.49 2.57
C HIS A 127 11.37 9.48 2.16
N ALA A 128 11.25 10.56 2.94
CA ALA A 128 10.52 11.75 2.54
C ALA A 128 11.31 12.48 1.44
N LEU A 129 10.62 13.21 0.58
CA LEU A 129 11.29 14.13 -0.34
C LEU A 129 11.96 15.24 0.47
N THR A 130 13.15 15.65 0.05
CA THR A 130 13.79 16.88 0.58
C THR A 130 12.98 18.12 0.19
N ILE A 131 13.20 19.24 0.85
CA ILE A 131 12.52 20.51 0.49
C ILE A 131 12.78 20.91 -0.97
N PRO A 132 14.04 20.88 -1.49
CA PRO A 132 14.28 21.15 -2.89
C PRO A 132 13.57 20.19 -3.84
N GLN A 133 13.54 18.87 -3.53
CA GLN A 133 12.86 17.88 -4.35
C GLN A 133 11.34 18.08 -4.36
N GLN A 134 10.73 18.37 -3.20
CA GLN A 134 9.30 18.65 -3.11
C GLN A 134 8.93 19.88 -3.94
N ARG A 135 9.72 20.97 -3.81
CA ARG A 135 9.52 22.20 -4.56
C ARG A 135 9.66 21.96 -6.06
N ALA A 136 10.76 21.35 -6.48
CA ALA A 136 11.01 21.02 -7.88
C ALA A 136 9.88 20.19 -8.51
N PHE A 137 9.37 19.16 -7.80
CA PHE A 137 8.25 18.34 -8.25
C PHE A 137 6.99 19.19 -8.47
N MET A 138 6.62 20.02 -7.49
CA MET A 138 5.38 20.81 -7.56
C MET A 138 5.47 21.95 -8.56
N GLU A 139 6.60 22.66 -8.66
CA GLU A 139 6.83 23.73 -9.64
C GLU A 139 6.82 23.19 -11.06
N TYR A 140 7.47 22.03 -11.29
CA TYR A 140 7.45 21.38 -12.61
C TYR A 140 6.04 21.03 -13.05
N ILE A 141 5.24 20.45 -12.17
CA ILE A 141 3.85 20.13 -12.48
C ILE A 141 3.03 21.39 -12.76
N ALA A 142 3.16 22.42 -11.93
CA ALA A 142 2.40 23.66 -12.06
C ALA A 142 2.62 24.37 -13.40
N THR A 143 3.84 24.27 -13.94
CA THR A 143 4.24 24.98 -15.16
C THR A 143 4.20 24.12 -16.43
N HIS A 144 4.11 22.78 -16.29
CA HIS A 144 4.20 21.87 -17.42
C HIS A 144 2.85 21.72 -18.13
N PRO A 145 2.74 21.98 -19.46
CA PRO A 145 1.47 22.02 -20.17
C PRO A 145 0.69 20.69 -20.20
N ILE A 146 1.38 19.55 -20.01
CA ILE A 146 0.76 18.22 -19.99
C ILE A 146 0.43 17.78 -18.56
N TYR A 147 1.24 18.17 -17.56
CA TYR A 147 1.12 17.62 -16.21
C TYR A 147 0.38 18.53 -15.23
N TYR A 148 0.04 19.78 -15.58
CA TYR A 148 -0.59 20.74 -14.69
C TYR A 148 -1.87 20.22 -14.02
N HIS A 149 -2.65 19.36 -14.70
CA HIS A 149 -3.88 18.77 -14.18
C HIS A 149 -3.64 17.77 -13.00
N TRP A 150 -2.37 17.39 -12.75
CA TRP A 150 -1.98 16.59 -11.58
C TRP A 150 -1.67 17.47 -10.35
N TRP A 151 -1.51 18.78 -10.53
CA TRP A 151 -1.17 19.69 -9.45
C TRP A 151 -2.16 19.62 -8.27
N PRO A 152 -3.49 19.64 -8.48
CA PRO A 152 -4.45 19.63 -7.38
C PRO A 152 -4.35 18.36 -6.52
N ILE A 153 -4.30 17.17 -7.12
CA ILE A 153 -4.23 15.93 -6.34
C ILE A 153 -2.93 15.82 -5.53
N PHE A 154 -1.78 16.22 -6.09
CA PHE A 154 -0.52 16.18 -5.35
C PHE A 154 -0.45 17.26 -4.26
N THR A 155 -1.08 18.41 -4.46
CA THR A 155 -1.27 19.42 -3.42
C THR A 155 -2.09 18.86 -2.25
N VAL A 156 -3.17 18.13 -2.54
CA VAL A 156 -3.97 17.46 -1.50
C VAL A 156 -3.14 16.40 -0.75
N PHE A 157 -2.33 15.58 -1.44
CA PHE A 157 -1.44 14.63 -0.77
C PHE A 157 -0.45 15.30 0.18
N LEU A 158 0.21 16.36 -0.29
CA LEU A 158 1.23 17.09 0.46
C LEU A 158 0.65 17.99 1.56
N GLY A 159 -0.60 18.43 1.41
CA GLY A 159 -1.27 19.29 2.40
C GLY A 159 -2.11 18.56 3.44
N THR A 160 -2.41 17.26 3.24
CA THR A 160 -3.25 16.48 4.16
C THR A 160 -2.53 15.28 4.76
N GLY A 161 -1.53 14.75 4.06
CA GLY A 161 -0.88 13.50 4.43
C GLY A 161 -1.80 12.29 4.42
N CYS A 162 -2.93 12.34 3.72
CA CYS A 162 -3.85 11.22 3.58
C CYS A 162 -3.21 10.04 2.83
N ARG A 163 -3.73 8.84 3.07
CA ARG A 163 -3.37 7.66 2.26
C ARG A 163 -3.97 7.79 0.87
N ILE A 164 -3.33 7.15 -0.10
CA ILE A 164 -3.77 7.22 -1.50
C ILE A 164 -5.25 6.86 -1.67
N GLY A 165 -5.72 5.79 -1.05
CA GLY A 165 -7.13 5.41 -1.13
C GLY A 165 -8.06 6.36 -0.35
N GLU A 166 -7.59 7.03 0.70
CA GLU A 166 -8.34 8.08 1.40
C GLU A 166 -8.52 9.30 0.49
N VAL A 167 -7.46 9.75 -0.22
CA VAL A 167 -7.55 10.87 -1.17
C VAL A 167 -8.45 10.52 -2.35
N LEU A 168 -8.25 9.37 -2.97
CA LEU A 168 -9.05 8.95 -4.13
C LEU A 168 -10.52 8.67 -3.79
N GLY A 169 -10.81 8.35 -2.54
CA GLY A 169 -12.17 8.18 -2.04
C GLY A 169 -12.87 9.49 -1.69
N LEU A 170 -12.20 10.64 -1.61
CA LEU A 170 -12.84 11.90 -1.24
C LEU A 170 -13.98 12.28 -2.19
N ARG A 171 -15.08 12.69 -1.58
CA ARG A 171 -16.28 13.19 -2.24
C ARG A 171 -16.54 14.65 -1.87
N TRP A 172 -17.29 15.36 -2.66
CA TRP A 172 -17.59 16.75 -2.38
C TRP A 172 -18.31 16.96 -1.05
N GLU A 173 -19.11 16.00 -0.59
CA GLU A 173 -19.76 16.05 0.73
C GLU A 173 -18.79 15.93 1.91
N ASP A 174 -17.56 15.42 1.69
CA ASP A 174 -16.54 15.32 2.72
C ASP A 174 -15.80 16.66 2.96
N ILE A 175 -16.05 17.65 2.08
CA ILE A 175 -15.36 18.95 2.11
C ILE A 175 -16.28 20.01 2.72
N ASN A 176 -15.88 20.56 3.84
CA ASN A 176 -16.58 21.66 4.47
C ASN A 176 -15.75 22.95 4.35
N TYR A 177 -16.12 23.81 3.41
CA TYR A 177 -15.43 25.08 3.13
C TYR A 177 -15.60 26.08 4.26
N GLU A 178 -16.76 26.17 4.90
CA GLU A 178 -17.02 27.10 5.97
C GLU A 178 -16.15 26.82 7.20
N LYS A 179 -16.09 25.56 7.61
CA LYS A 179 -15.29 25.11 8.76
C LYS A 179 -13.84 24.85 8.41
N ARG A 180 -13.47 24.93 7.14
CA ARG A 180 -12.12 24.63 6.64
C ARG A 180 -11.64 23.25 7.10
N ILE A 181 -12.45 22.21 6.90
CA ILE A 181 -12.13 20.84 7.27
C ILE A 181 -12.45 19.84 6.16
N ILE A 182 -11.72 18.75 6.16
CA ILE A 182 -11.89 17.58 5.30
C ILE A 182 -12.23 16.40 6.19
N CYS A 183 -13.33 15.71 5.93
CA CYS A 183 -13.76 14.52 6.65
C CYS A 183 -13.18 13.27 5.98
N VAL A 184 -12.31 12.54 6.67
CA VAL A 184 -11.76 11.26 6.18
C VAL A 184 -12.46 10.14 6.93
N ASN A 185 -13.44 9.49 6.30
CA ASN A 185 -14.30 8.47 6.92
C ASN A 185 -14.37 7.17 6.11
N HIS A 186 -13.80 7.14 4.90
CA HIS A 186 -13.76 5.98 4.04
C HIS A 186 -12.46 5.94 3.20
N ASN A 187 -12.29 4.87 2.44
CA ASN A 187 -11.09 4.63 1.67
C ASN A 187 -11.44 3.85 0.39
N LEU A 188 -11.04 4.37 -0.75
CA LEU A 188 -11.15 3.66 -2.01
C LEU A 188 -10.10 2.55 -2.10
N THR A 189 -10.54 1.37 -2.46
CA THR A 189 -9.68 0.20 -2.68
C THR A 189 -9.93 -0.37 -4.07
N TYR A 190 -8.88 -0.87 -4.69
CA TYR A 190 -8.94 -1.48 -6.02
C TYR A 190 -8.31 -2.86 -5.94
N TYR A 191 -9.11 -3.91 -6.13
CA TYR A 191 -8.66 -5.29 -5.98
C TYR A 191 -9.50 -6.26 -6.83
N PRO A 192 -8.95 -7.43 -7.17
CA PRO A 192 -9.67 -8.46 -7.93
C PRO A 192 -10.86 -9.02 -7.15
N VAL A 193 -12.02 -9.12 -7.83
CA VAL A 193 -13.26 -9.71 -7.30
C VAL A 193 -13.79 -10.76 -8.28
N GLY A 194 -14.50 -11.77 -7.75
CA GLY A 194 -15.11 -12.83 -8.55
C GLY A 194 -14.14 -13.86 -9.11
N GLU A 195 -14.67 -14.77 -9.92
CA GLU A 195 -13.91 -15.86 -10.55
C GLU A 195 -12.97 -15.35 -11.65
N ASP A 196 -13.39 -14.33 -12.40
CA ASP A 196 -12.63 -13.71 -13.50
C ASP A 196 -11.48 -12.84 -13.01
N ARG A 197 -11.38 -12.61 -11.69
CA ARG A 197 -10.35 -11.76 -11.05
C ARG A 197 -10.19 -10.38 -11.69
N ALA A 198 -11.25 -9.85 -12.28
CA ALA A 198 -11.29 -8.45 -12.71
C ALA A 198 -11.14 -7.54 -11.48
N SER A 199 -10.26 -6.53 -11.59
CA SER A 199 -10.08 -5.59 -10.48
C SER A 199 -11.13 -4.50 -10.55
N GLU A 200 -11.81 -4.26 -9.44
CA GLU A 200 -12.86 -3.26 -9.30
C GLU A 200 -12.58 -2.31 -8.14
N ASN A 201 -13.19 -1.14 -8.22
CA ASN A 201 -13.15 -0.16 -7.15
C ASN A 201 -14.19 -0.52 -6.08
N HIS A 202 -13.81 -0.43 -4.83
CA HIS A 202 -14.69 -0.63 -3.68
C HIS A 202 -14.42 0.40 -2.60
N ILE A 203 -15.46 0.76 -1.87
CA ILE A 203 -15.33 1.59 -0.67
C ILE A 203 -15.12 0.69 0.56
N SER A 204 -14.15 1.01 1.36
CA SER A 204 -13.92 0.37 2.65
C SER A 204 -13.90 1.38 3.77
N THR A 205 -14.54 1.04 4.89
CA THR A 205 -14.43 1.82 6.12
C THR A 205 -13.03 1.66 6.73
N PRO A 206 -12.51 2.67 7.43
CA PRO A 206 -11.29 2.54 8.21
C PRO A 206 -11.34 1.34 9.17
N LYS A 207 -10.18 0.76 9.46
CA LYS A 207 -10.08 -0.42 10.36
C LYS A 207 -10.36 -0.10 11.83
N THR A 208 -10.31 1.17 12.20
CA THR A 208 -10.46 1.65 13.57
C THR A 208 -11.19 2.99 13.55
N GLU A 209 -11.89 3.34 14.64
CA GLU A 209 -12.50 4.65 14.82
C GLU A 209 -11.51 5.81 14.64
N ALA A 210 -10.26 5.63 15.08
CA ALA A 210 -9.19 6.61 14.85
C ALA A 210 -8.79 6.77 13.37
N GLY A 211 -9.28 5.90 12.48
CA GLY A 211 -9.16 6.08 11.03
C GLY A 211 -10.17 7.09 10.48
N MET A 212 -11.27 7.32 11.19
CA MET A 212 -12.24 8.40 10.90
C MET A 212 -11.74 9.66 11.59
N ARG A 213 -11.44 10.68 10.83
CA ARG A 213 -10.87 11.92 11.34
C ARG A 213 -11.23 13.11 10.49
N THR A 214 -11.20 14.28 11.08
CA THR A 214 -11.24 15.55 10.36
C THR A 214 -9.84 16.14 10.25
N ILE A 215 -9.51 16.68 9.10
CA ILE A 215 -8.24 17.33 8.81
C ILE A 215 -8.50 18.79 8.49
N PRO A 216 -7.76 19.75 9.07
CA PRO A 216 -7.84 21.14 8.67
C PRO A 216 -7.45 21.29 7.19
N MET A 217 -8.19 22.14 6.47
CA MET A 217 -7.97 22.44 5.07
C MET A 217 -7.07 23.69 4.95
N LEU A 218 -5.82 23.48 4.53
CA LEU A 218 -4.86 24.54 4.25
C LEU A 218 -5.30 25.34 3.01
N ASP A 219 -4.83 26.60 2.87
CA ASP A 219 -5.20 27.45 1.73
C ASP A 219 -4.90 26.81 0.39
N ALA A 220 -3.69 26.30 0.19
CA ALA A 220 -3.32 25.62 -1.05
C ALA A 220 -4.20 24.40 -1.35
N VAL A 221 -4.66 23.68 -0.32
CA VAL A 221 -5.58 22.52 -0.48
C VAL A 221 -6.97 23.01 -0.87
N LYS A 222 -7.43 24.14 -0.29
CA LYS A 222 -8.68 24.79 -0.68
C LYS A 222 -8.64 25.20 -2.15
N ASP A 223 -7.58 25.89 -2.56
CA ASP A 223 -7.38 26.34 -3.94
C ASP A 223 -7.37 25.13 -4.92
N ALA A 224 -6.72 24.04 -4.53
CA ALA A 224 -6.71 22.80 -5.31
C ALA A 224 -8.11 22.20 -5.50
N PHE A 225 -8.95 22.20 -4.47
CA PHE A 225 -10.34 21.76 -4.60
C PHE A 225 -11.18 22.72 -5.43
N GLU A 226 -11.00 24.02 -5.28
CA GLU A 226 -11.70 25.02 -6.09
C GLU A 226 -11.36 24.87 -7.58
N MET A 227 -10.09 24.61 -7.93
CA MET A 227 -9.71 24.32 -9.32
C MET A 227 -10.44 23.10 -9.88
N ILE A 228 -10.54 21.99 -9.13
CA ILE A 228 -11.23 20.80 -9.58
C ILE A 228 -12.75 21.06 -9.68
N TRP A 229 -13.31 21.83 -8.75
CA TRP A 229 -14.72 22.18 -8.75
C TRP A 229 -15.09 22.95 -10.02
N GLU A 230 -14.34 23.99 -10.37
CA GLU A 230 -14.57 24.77 -11.59
C GLU A 230 -14.37 23.91 -12.85
N GLU A 231 -13.35 23.05 -12.87
CA GLU A 231 -13.15 22.11 -13.99
C GLU A 231 -14.34 21.14 -14.16
N GLN A 232 -14.86 20.58 -13.08
CA GLN A 232 -16.02 19.67 -13.14
C GLN A 232 -17.32 20.41 -13.47
N LYS A 233 -17.44 21.65 -13.04
CA LYS A 233 -18.58 22.51 -13.40
C LYS A 233 -18.62 22.82 -14.90
N GLU A 234 -17.47 23.00 -15.54
CA GLU A 234 -17.36 23.25 -16.97
C GLU A 234 -17.52 21.99 -17.82
N LYS A 235 -16.87 20.88 -17.41
CA LYS A 235 -16.81 19.64 -18.19
C LYS A 235 -17.93 18.65 -17.90
N GLY A 236 -18.67 18.85 -16.82
CA GLY A 236 -19.67 17.93 -16.28
C GLY A 236 -19.13 17.14 -15.07
N TRP A 237 -20.04 16.85 -14.16
CA TRP A 237 -19.77 16.04 -12.97
C TRP A 237 -19.66 14.56 -13.35
N THR A 238 -18.91 13.80 -12.56
CA THR A 238 -18.89 12.35 -12.75
C THR A 238 -20.19 11.72 -12.26
N ASP A 239 -20.72 10.79 -13.06
CA ASP A 239 -21.85 9.93 -12.68
C ASP A 239 -21.38 8.61 -12.05
N ALA A 240 -20.07 8.49 -11.78
CA ALA A 240 -19.49 7.27 -11.22
C ALA A 240 -20.04 7.00 -9.82
N GLU A 241 -20.57 5.79 -9.65
CA GLU A 241 -21.05 5.25 -8.38
C GLU A 241 -20.22 4.05 -7.98
N ILE A 242 -19.79 4.00 -6.70
CA ILE A 242 -19.09 2.86 -6.12
C ILE A 242 -19.74 2.53 -4.78
N ASP A 243 -20.23 1.32 -4.64
CA ASP A 243 -20.89 0.80 -3.43
C ASP A 243 -21.97 1.77 -2.89
N GLY A 244 -22.76 2.38 -3.80
CA GLY A 244 -23.81 3.34 -3.48
C GLY A 244 -23.34 4.77 -3.19
N MET A 245 -22.04 5.06 -3.34
CA MET A 245 -21.48 6.41 -3.16
C MET A 245 -21.20 7.09 -4.49
N THR A 246 -21.52 8.39 -4.59
CA THR A 246 -21.32 9.26 -5.74
C THR A 246 -20.60 10.54 -5.36
N GLY A 247 -20.33 11.42 -6.33
CA GLY A 247 -19.76 12.75 -6.10
C GLY A 247 -18.27 12.74 -5.80
N PHE A 248 -17.52 11.78 -6.35
CA PHE A 248 -16.07 11.68 -6.19
C PHE A 248 -15.33 12.85 -6.84
N ILE A 249 -14.28 13.32 -6.14
CA ILE A 249 -13.50 14.51 -6.55
C ILE A 249 -12.47 14.15 -7.62
N PHE A 250 -11.72 13.04 -7.44
CA PHE A 250 -10.57 12.72 -8.28
C PHE A 250 -10.93 11.73 -9.38
N CYS A 251 -11.31 12.28 -10.54
CA CYS A 251 -11.67 11.52 -11.73
C CYS A 251 -10.66 11.77 -12.86
N ASN A 252 -10.60 10.83 -13.79
CA ASN A 252 -9.84 11.01 -15.01
C ASN A 252 -10.65 11.77 -16.05
N ARG A 253 -10.04 12.12 -17.20
CA ARG A 253 -10.69 12.86 -18.30
C ARG A 253 -11.94 12.18 -18.91
N TYR A 254 -12.20 10.93 -18.57
CA TYR A 254 -13.37 10.16 -19.02
C TYR A 254 -14.45 10.06 -17.94
N GLY A 255 -14.31 10.78 -16.82
CA GLY A 255 -15.25 10.73 -15.69
C GLY A 255 -15.07 9.51 -14.77
N ASN A 256 -14.14 8.59 -15.07
CA ASN A 256 -13.89 7.44 -14.21
C ASN A 256 -13.02 7.84 -13.01
N ILE A 257 -13.32 7.26 -11.85
CA ILE A 257 -12.54 7.49 -10.63
C ILE A 257 -11.12 6.99 -10.82
N MET A 258 -10.14 7.81 -10.40
CA MET A 258 -8.73 7.44 -10.45
C MET A 258 -8.44 6.30 -9.49
N ASN A 259 -7.50 5.42 -9.84
CA ASN A 259 -7.00 4.37 -8.97
C ASN A 259 -5.54 4.62 -8.55
N ALA A 260 -5.10 3.89 -7.53
CA ALA A 260 -3.76 4.06 -6.96
C ALA A 260 -2.64 3.77 -7.97
N GLN A 261 -2.88 2.89 -8.94
CA GLN A 261 -1.89 2.55 -9.97
C GLN A 261 -1.69 3.72 -10.94
N SER A 262 -2.78 4.37 -11.38
CA SER A 262 -2.72 5.53 -12.28
C SER A 262 -1.96 6.70 -11.67
N VAL A 263 -2.20 6.99 -10.38
CA VAL A 263 -1.48 8.06 -9.65
C VAL A 263 0.02 7.75 -9.52
N ASN A 264 0.37 6.51 -9.14
CA ASN A 264 1.79 6.14 -9.02
C ASN A 264 2.50 6.10 -10.38
N LEU A 265 1.80 5.72 -11.46
CA LEU A 265 2.33 5.78 -12.82
C LEU A 265 2.56 7.24 -13.26
N ALA A 266 1.64 8.15 -12.90
CA ALA A 266 1.82 9.57 -13.15
C ALA A 266 3.04 10.12 -12.41
N ILE A 267 3.21 9.82 -11.12
CA ILE A 267 4.41 10.21 -10.36
C ILE A 267 5.68 9.74 -11.09
N LYS A 268 5.74 8.48 -11.50
CA LYS A 268 6.91 7.94 -12.20
C LYS A 268 7.18 8.67 -13.51
N ARG A 269 6.15 8.93 -14.33
CA ARG A 269 6.29 9.64 -15.62
C ARG A 269 6.76 11.08 -15.42
N ILE A 270 6.14 11.80 -14.49
CA ILE A 270 6.48 13.19 -14.16
C ILE A 270 7.92 13.27 -13.66
N SER A 271 8.31 12.41 -12.71
CA SER A 271 9.66 12.40 -12.17
C SER A 271 10.72 12.06 -13.22
N SER A 272 10.44 11.10 -14.11
CA SER A 272 11.36 10.77 -15.21
C SER A 272 11.50 11.93 -16.21
N SER A 273 10.39 12.58 -16.55
CA SER A 273 10.37 13.74 -17.44
C SER A 273 11.13 14.94 -16.84
N TYR A 274 10.87 15.25 -15.57
CA TYR A 274 11.57 16.29 -14.84
C TYR A 274 13.07 16.02 -14.78
N ASN A 275 13.49 14.82 -14.34
CA ASN A 275 14.91 14.48 -14.20
C ASN A 275 15.68 14.61 -15.52
N ALA A 276 15.08 14.19 -16.64
CA ALA A 276 15.68 14.32 -17.96
C ALA A 276 15.89 15.80 -18.36
N THR A 277 14.95 16.69 -18.02
CA THR A 277 15.05 18.13 -18.27
C THR A 277 16.08 18.77 -17.34
N GLU A 278 15.99 18.47 -16.04
CA GLU A 278 16.87 19.01 -15.01
C GLU A 278 18.36 18.67 -15.23
N GLU A 279 18.67 17.45 -15.64
CA GLU A 279 20.05 17.07 -15.96
C GLU A 279 20.66 17.91 -17.10
N VAL A 280 19.87 18.27 -18.09
CA VAL A 280 20.31 19.11 -19.20
C VAL A 280 20.48 20.56 -18.77
N GLU A 281 19.52 21.10 -18.01
CA GLU A 281 19.55 22.49 -17.55
C GLU A 281 20.69 22.70 -16.54
N ALA A 282 20.85 21.81 -15.57
CA ALA A 282 21.91 21.90 -14.58
C ALA A 282 23.30 21.88 -15.21
N ARG A 283 23.51 21.08 -16.28
CA ARG A 283 24.77 21.08 -17.05
C ARG A 283 25.03 22.42 -17.73
N LYS A 284 24.00 23.03 -18.35
CA LYS A 284 24.12 24.33 -19.01
C LYS A 284 24.45 25.44 -18.01
N GLU A 285 23.88 25.36 -16.82
CA GLU A 285 24.03 26.35 -15.75
C GLU A 285 25.24 26.08 -14.83
N HIS A 286 25.97 24.97 -15.08
CA HIS A 286 27.13 24.57 -14.26
C HIS A 286 26.79 24.38 -12.77
N ARG A 287 25.61 23.84 -12.46
CA ARG A 287 25.15 23.54 -11.11
C ARG A 287 24.86 22.05 -10.92
N GLU A 288 24.83 21.63 -9.66
CA GLU A 288 24.36 20.28 -9.32
C GLU A 288 22.85 20.13 -9.57
N PRO A 289 22.40 19.02 -10.21
CA PRO A 289 21.00 18.80 -10.48
C PRO A 289 20.23 18.40 -9.21
N VAL A 290 18.99 18.87 -9.06
CA VAL A 290 18.07 18.45 -8.01
C VAL A 290 17.21 17.30 -8.52
N LEU A 291 17.75 16.09 -8.53
CA LEU A 291 17.03 14.92 -9.05
C LEU A 291 15.97 14.39 -8.08
N LEU A 292 14.83 14.00 -8.64
CA LEU A 292 13.77 13.34 -7.93
C LEU A 292 14.09 11.82 -7.80
N PRO A 293 13.99 11.24 -6.59
CA PRO A 293 14.17 9.81 -6.41
C PRO A 293 13.00 9.03 -7.02
N ASN A 294 13.13 7.70 -7.10
CA ASN A 294 11.97 6.85 -7.36
C ASN A 294 11.06 6.87 -6.11
N PHE A 295 9.85 7.40 -6.25
CA PHE A 295 8.90 7.51 -5.15
C PHE A 295 7.45 7.23 -5.59
N SER A 296 6.56 7.12 -4.62
CA SER A 296 5.12 6.86 -4.79
C SER A 296 4.29 7.85 -3.97
N ALA A 297 2.97 7.84 -4.14
CA ALA A 297 2.06 8.65 -3.33
C ALA A 297 2.23 8.43 -1.81
N HIS A 298 2.68 7.24 -1.39
CA HIS A 298 2.98 6.97 0.00
C HIS A 298 4.18 7.77 0.53
N ASN A 299 5.16 8.07 -0.33
CA ASN A 299 6.29 8.94 0.04
C ASN A 299 5.84 10.40 0.20
N LEU A 300 4.81 10.87 -0.54
CA LEU A 300 4.22 12.20 -0.33
C LEU A 300 3.60 12.32 1.07
N ARG A 301 2.90 11.26 1.52
CA ARG A 301 2.44 11.19 2.91
C ARG A 301 3.61 11.19 3.91
N HIS A 302 4.70 10.45 3.64
CA HIS A 302 5.91 10.52 4.49
C HIS A 302 6.49 11.93 4.51
N THR A 303 6.52 12.60 3.37
CA THR A 303 6.98 13.99 3.26
C THR A 303 6.13 14.92 4.13
N PHE A 304 4.79 14.83 4.02
CA PHE A 304 3.89 15.59 4.90
C PHE A 304 4.16 15.29 6.38
N CYS A 305 4.20 14.02 6.77
CA CYS A 305 4.44 13.65 8.17
C CYS A 305 5.80 14.16 8.69
N THR A 306 6.85 14.10 7.86
CA THR A 306 8.16 14.64 8.21
C THR A 306 8.09 16.16 8.42
N ARG A 307 7.46 16.89 7.46
CA ARG A 307 7.29 18.33 7.58
C ARG A 307 6.45 18.71 8.81
N LEU A 308 5.36 18.00 9.06
CA LEU A 308 4.54 18.22 10.25
C LEU A 308 5.34 18.00 11.54
N CYS A 309 6.13 16.94 11.60
CA CYS A 309 6.99 16.64 12.74
C CYS A 309 8.15 17.65 12.93
N GLU A 310 8.61 18.27 11.86
CA GLU A 310 9.64 19.32 11.91
C GLU A 310 9.13 20.63 12.51
N ARG A 311 7.83 20.92 12.42
CA ARG A 311 7.20 22.15 12.93
C ARG A 311 6.43 21.99 14.21
N GLU A 312 5.74 20.88 14.35
CA GLU A 312 4.85 20.62 15.47
C GLU A 312 5.51 19.66 16.47
N THR A 313 5.69 20.11 17.69
CA THR A 313 6.28 19.31 18.77
C THR A 313 5.23 18.55 19.59
N ASN A 314 3.96 18.96 19.48
CA ASN A 314 2.87 18.30 20.19
C ASN A 314 2.47 17.01 19.51
N LEU A 315 2.86 15.88 20.11
CA LEU A 315 2.57 14.54 19.60
C LEU A 315 1.07 14.26 19.42
N LYS A 316 0.18 14.87 20.20
CA LYS A 316 -1.28 14.71 20.05
C LYS A 316 -1.77 15.37 18.77
N VAL A 317 -1.26 16.56 18.43
CA VAL A 317 -1.56 17.25 17.18
C VAL A 317 -1.07 16.45 16.00
N ILE A 318 0.19 15.99 16.02
CA ILE A 318 0.75 15.13 14.96
C ILE A 318 -0.07 13.86 14.78
N GLN A 319 -0.50 13.21 15.87
CA GLN A 319 -1.31 12.00 15.82
C GLN A 319 -2.71 12.24 15.28
N SER A 320 -3.37 13.36 15.62
CA SER A 320 -4.70 13.69 15.11
C SER A 320 -4.71 13.91 13.60
N TRP A 321 -3.66 14.51 13.05
CA TRP A 321 -3.56 14.80 11.61
C TRP A 321 -3.13 13.57 10.78
N SER A 322 -2.19 12.77 11.29
CA SER A 322 -1.51 11.77 10.46
C SER A 322 -1.67 10.31 10.92
N TYR A 323 -2.27 10.06 12.09
CA TYR A 323 -2.31 8.71 12.70
C TYR A 323 -0.92 8.04 12.73
N VAL A 324 0.12 8.80 13.12
CA VAL A 324 1.48 8.28 13.25
C VAL A 324 1.64 7.54 14.57
N LYS A 325 1.92 6.24 14.52
CA LYS A 325 2.32 5.49 15.72
C LYS A 325 3.67 5.99 16.22
N LYS A 326 3.87 6.04 17.54
CA LYS A 326 5.02 6.49 18.39
C LYS A 326 6.47 6.16 17.95
N LYS A 327 6.79 5.92 16.67
CA LYS A 327 8.07 5.32 16.24
C LYS A 327 9.09 6.26 15.59
N TYR A 328 8.82 7.57 15.50
CA TYR A 328 9.78 8.50 14.90
C TYR A 328 10.51 9.32 15.95
N LYS A 329 11.85 9.12 16.04
CA LYS A 329 12.75 10.07 16.71
C LYS A 329 12.88 11.31 15.83
N LEU A 330 12.53 12.45 16.38
CA LEU A 330 12.47 13.74 15.70
C LEU A 330 13.79 14.47 15.77
N ASN A 331 14.30 14.94 14.63
CA ASN A 331 15.19 16.10 14.55
C ASN A 331 14.44 17.17 13.76
N VAL A 332 14.25 18.33 14.41
CA VAL A 332 13.35 19.40 13.98
C VAL A 332 14.13 20.50 13.27
N THR A 333 13.77 20.85 12.05
CA THR A 333 13.83 22.23 11.50
C THR A 333 13.23 22.37 10.09
N ASN A 334 12.38 23.37 9.92
CA ASN A 334 11.86 24.04 8.71
C ASN A 334 10.71 23.40 7.89
N PHE A 335 9.57 24.05 7.98
CA PHE A 335 8.31 23.77 7.27
C PHE A 335 7.88 24.89 6.29
N LEU A 336 7.34 24.45 5.16
CA LEU A 336 6.59 25.20 4.13
C LEU A 336 7.19 26.51 3.60
N TYR A 337 7.69 26.40 2.38
CA TYR A 337 7.50 27.43 1.37
C TYR A 337 6.75 26.78 0.20
N PHE A 338 5.50 27.18 -0.01
CA PHE A 338 4.88 27.28 -1.32
C PHE A 338 5.16 28.66 -1.85
#